data_2682c6da3cc3511b275e0a3cd75469d1
#
_entry.id   2682c6da3cc3511b275e0a3cd75469d1
#
_cell.length_a   1.000
_cell.length_b   1.000
_cell.length_c   1.000
_cell.angle_alpha   90.00
_cell.angle_beta   90.00
_cell.angle_gamma   90.00
#
_symmetry.space_group_name_H-M   'P 1'
#
loop_
_entity.id
_entity.type
_entity.pdbx_description
1 polymer ?
#
loop_
_entity_poly.entity_id
_entity_poly.type
_entity_poly.pdbx_seq_one_letter_code
_entity_poly.pdbx_strand_id
1 'polypeptide(L)'
;MQALLEHFITQSTVYSLMAVVLVAFLESLALVGLILPGTVLMAGLGALIGSGELSFWHAWLAGIVGCLLGDWISFWLGWRFKKPLHRWSFLKKNKALLDKTEHALHQHSMFTILVGRFVGPTRPLVPMVAGMLDLPVAKFITPNIIGCLLWPPFYFLPGILAGAAIDIPAGMQSGEFKWLLLATAVFLWVGGWLCWRLWRSGKATDRLSHYLSRGCLLWLTPLISAIGVVALVVLIRHPLMPVYIDILRKVVGG
;
A
#
# COMPACT_ATOMS: atom_id res chain seq x y z
N MET A 1 -7.87 10.35 38.50
CA MET A 1 -7.33 9.16 37.78
C MET A 1 -7.94 9.08 36.38
N GLN A 2 -9.27 9.18 36.22
CA GLN A 2 -9.93 9.17 34.90
C GLN A 2 -9.42 10.29 33.97
N ALA A 3 -9.31 11.54 34.43
CA ALA A 3 -8.80 12.65 33.62
C ALA A 3 -7.34 12.46 33.15
N LEU A 4 -6.50 11.79 33.93
CA LEU A 4 -5.14 11.42 33.54
C LEU A 4 -5.15 10.35 32.45
N LEU A 5 -5.98 9.33 32.59
CA LEU A 5 -6.15 8.27 31.59
C LEU A 5 -6.69 8.82 30.27
N GLU A 6 -7.72 9.67 30.32
CA GLU A 6 -8.26 10.33 29.13
C GLU A 6 -7.20 11.20 28.44
N HIS A 7 -6.38 11.92 29.21
CA HIS A 7 -5.30 12.73 28.68
C HIS A 7 -4.24 11.86 27.97
N PHE A 8 -3.84 10.72 28.56
CA PHE A 8 -2.89 9.79 27.95
C PHE A 8 -3.44 9.15 26.66
N ILE A 9 -4.70 8.70 26.67
CA ILE A 9 -5.35 8.10 25.49
C ILE A 9 -5.44 9.14 24.37
N THR A 10 -5.87 10.36 24.68
CA THR A 10 -5.97 11.45 23.68
C THR A 10 -4.60 11.81 23.12
N GLN A 11 -3.56 11.90 23.96
CA GLN A 11 -2.21 12.15 23.51
C GLN A 11 -1.66 11.03 22.62
N SER A 12 -1.89 9.78 22.98
CA SER A 12 -1.45 8.64 22.17
C SER A 12 -2.14 8.62 20.80
N THR A 13 -3.43 8.94 20.73
CA THR A 13 -4.18 9.04 19.47
C THR A 13 -3.64 10.16 18.58
N VAL A 14 -3.34 11.34 19.16
CA VAL A 14 -2.76 12.47 18.42
C VAL A 14 -1.40 12.11 17.84
N TYR A 15 -0.53 11.47 18.62
CA TYR A 15 0.78 11.02 18.12
C TYR A 15 0.65 9.98 17.01
N SER A 16 -0.30 9.04 17.13
CA SER A 16 -0.57 8.05 16.10
C SER A 16 -1.06 8.70 14.80
N LEU A 17 -1.96 9.69 14.89
CA LEU A 17 -2.42 10.45 13.72
C LEU A 17 -1.31 11.28 13.09
N MET A 18 -0.47 11.91 13.89
CA MET A 18 0.72 12.62 13.39
C MET A 18 1.68 11.68 12.67
N ALA A 19 1.88 10.47 13.21
CA ALA A 19 2.68 9.43 12.56
C ALA A 19 2.07 9.03 11.21
N VAL A 20 0.74 8.87 11.11
CA VAL A 20 0.06 8.60 9.83
C VAL A 20 0.31 9.71 8.82
N VAL A 21 0.13 10.98 9.21
CA VAL A 21 0.41 12.15 8.34
C VAL A 21 1.85 12.13 7.88
N LEU A 22 2.79 11.96 8.81
CA LEU A 22 4.22 12.00 8.52
C LEU A 22 4.65 10.86 7.60
N VAL A 23 4.22 9.63 7.87
CA VAL A 23 4.56 8.47 7.04
C VAL A 23 3.96 8.64 5.65
N ALA A 24 2.68 9.01 5.53
CA ALA A 24 2.02 9.24 4.24
C ALA A 24 2.69 10.38 3.45
N PHE A 25 3.08 11.45 4.15
CA PHE A 25 3.82 12.57 3.57
C PHE A 25 5.18 12.16 3.03
N LEU A 26 6.00 11.52 3.86
CA LEU A 26 7.36 11.10 3.48
C LEU A 26 7.34 10.06 2.37
N GLU A 27 6.38 9.15 2.38
CA GLU A 27 6.20 8.14 1.33
C GLU A 27 5.73 8.75 0.00
N SER A 28 4.97 9.84 0.05
CA SER A 28 4.51 10.57 -1.14
C SER A 28 5.55 11.59 -1.62
N LEU A 29 6.54 11.93 -0.79
CA LEU A 29 7.59 12.85 -1.19
C LEU A 29 8.54 12.16 -2.17
N ALA A 30 8.73 12.78 -3.34
CA ALA A 30 9.66 12.28 -4.36
C ALA A 30 11.04 12.07 -3.75
N LEU A 31 11.70 10.96 -4.11
CA LEU A 31 13.02 10.54 -3.65
C LEU A 31 13.05 9.95 -2.23
N VAL A 32 12.39 10.54 -1.24
CA VAL A 32 12.29 9.98 0.12
C VAL A 32 11.45 8.70 0.11
N GLY A 33 10.30 8.73 -0.56
CA GLY A 33 9.43 7.56 -0.71
C GLY A 33 10.03 6.38 -1.50
N LEU A 34 11.13 6.61 -2.25
CA LEU A 34 11.86 5.52 -2.90
C LEU A 34 12.75 4.72 -1.94
N ILE A 35 13.13 5.32 -0.82
CA ILE A 35 14.06 4.74 0.16
C ILE A 35 13.29 4.17 1.35
N LEU A 36 12.17 4.80 1.69
CA LEU A 36 11.36 4.45 2.87
C LEU A 36 10.51 3.19 2.60
N PRO A 37 10.53 2.20 3.50
CA PRO A 37 9.60 1.07 3.44
C PRO A 37 8.21 1.46 3.98
N GLY A 38 7.62 2.52 3.40
CA GLY A 38 6.38 3.13 3.89
C GLY A 38 5.20 2.17 3.88
N THR A 39 5.17 1.21 2.95
CA THR A 39 4.14 0.16 2.91
C THR A 39 4.09 -0.66 4.21
N VAL A 40 5.26 -0.97 4.79
CA VAL A 40 5.35 -1.70 6.07
C VAL A 40 4.88 -0.83 7.22
N LEU A 41 5.27 0.45 7.22
CA LEU A 41 4.84 1.41 8.24
C LEU A 41 3.33 1.64 8.18
N MET A 42 2.75 1.79 6.98
CA MET A 42 1.30 1.94 6.81
C MET A 42 0.54 0.68 7.23
N ALA A 43 1.07 -0.52 6.97
CA ALA A 43 0.49 -1.75 7.49
C ALA A 43 0.58 -1.82 9.02
N GLY A 44 1.68 -1.37 9.64
CA GLY A 44 1.80 -1.25 11.10
C GLY A 44 0.75 -0.31 11.70
N LEU A 45 0.55 0.87 11.11
CA LEU A 45 -0.50 1.81 11.50
C LEU A 45 -1.90 1.22 11.25
N GLY A 46 -2.08 0.44 10.19
CA GLY A 46 -3.29 -0.33 9.94
C GLY A 46 -3.59 -1.36 11.04
N ALA A 47 -2.56 -1.94 11.65
CA ALA A 47 -2.77 -2.86 12.77
C ALA A 47 -3.34 -2.14 14.01
N LEU A 48 -2.93 -0.90 14.29
CA LEU A 48 -3.53 -0.07 15.34
C LEU A 48 -5.00 0.29 15.05
N ILE A 49 -5.34 0.43 13.77
CA ILE A 49 -6.74 0.61 13.36
C ILE A 49 -7.50 -0.71 13.60
N GLY A 50 -6.93 -1.83 13.21
CA GLY A 50 -7.54 -3.16 13.35
C GLY A 50 -7.75 -3.60 14.79
N SER A 51 -6.88 -3.17 15.72
CA SER A 51 -7.03 -3.39 17.17
C SER A 51 -7.96 -2.39 17.85
N GLY A 52 -8.54 -1.43 17.10
CA GLY A 52 -9.44 -0.43 17.67
C GLY A 52 -8.75 0.71 18.43
N GLU A 53 -7.41 0.72 18.50
CA GLU A 53 -6.65 1.80 19.16
C GLU A 53 -6.66 3.12 18.36
N LEU A 54 -6.89 3.03 17.04
CA LEU A 54 -6.92 4.17 16.14
C LEU A 54 -8.18 4.12 15.26
N SER A 55 -8.95 5.21 15.25
CA SER A 55 -10.13 5.30 14.38
C SER A 55 -9.76 5.29 12.90
N PHE A 56 -10.41 4.42 12.12
CA PHE A 56 -10.21 4.32 10.67
C PHE A 56 -10.41 5.65 9.95
N TRP A 57 -11.49 6.37 10.27
CA TRP A 57 -11.83 7.62 9.60
C TRP A 57 -10.82 8.73 9.85
N HIS A 58 -10.34 8.86 11.08
CA HIS A 58 -9.31 9.84 11.42
C HIS A 58 -7.97 9.48 10.76
N ALA A 59 -7.57 8.20 10.78
CA ALA A 59 -6.37 7.73 10.11
C ALA A 59 -6.45 7.92 8.59
N TRP A 60 -7.62 7.65 7.99
CA TRP A 60 -7.84 7.86 6.56
C TRP A 60 -7.67 9.33 6.18
N LEU A 61 -8.33 10.25 6.89
CA LEU A 61 -8.19 11.69 6.65
C LEU A 61 -6.75 12.16 6.86
N ALA A 62 -6.07 11.70 7.92
CA ALA A 62 -4.67 11.98 8.18
C ALA A 62 -3.76 11.50 7.02
N GLY A 63 -4.02 10.28 6.53
CA GLY A 63 -3.33 9.71 5.37
C GLY A 63 -3.53 10.53 4.09
N ILE A 64 -4.75 10.99 3.83
CA ILE A 64 -5.07 11.87 2.69
C ILE A 64 -4.28 13.17 2.79
N VAL A 65 -4.30 13.83 3.94
CA VAL A 65 -3.58 15.10 4.15
C VAL A 65 -2.08 14.92 3.91
N GLY A 66 -1.47 13.91 4.54
CA GLY A 66 -0.04 13.63 4.34
C GLY A 66 0.29 13.34 2.87
N CYS A 67 -0.52 12.52 2.22
CA CYS A 67 -0.37 12.16 0.81
C CYS A 67 -0.46 13.38 -0.11
N LEU A 68 -1.49 14.21 0.05
CA LEU A 68 -1.67 15.43 -0.74
C LEU A 68 -0.48 16.38 -0.59
N LEU A 69 -0.04 16.64 0.63
CA LEU A 69 1.10 17.52 0.90
C LEU A 69 2.38 17.00 0.22
N GLY A 70 2.67 15.70 0.35
CA GLY A 70 3.85 15.10 -0.25
C GLY A 70 3.84 15.17 -1.78
N ASP A 71 2.70 14.91 -2.40
CA ASP A 71 2.55 14.95 -3.85
C ASP A 71 2.63 16.36 -4.42
N TRP A 72 1.99 17.32 -3.76
CA TRP A 72 2.04 18.72 -4.20
C TRP A 72 3.45 19.29 -4.09
N ILE A 73 4.17 18.98 -3.01
CA ILE A 73 5.58 19.38 -2.87
C ILE A 73 6.42 18.69 -3.95
N SER A 74 6.19 17.41 -4.21
CA SER A 74 6.90 16.67 -5.26
C SER A 74 6.64 17.23 -6.66
N PHE A 75 5.38 17.57 -6.97
CA PHE A 75 4.99 18.22 -8.22
C PHE A 75 5.66 19.59 -8.35
N TRP A 76 5.62 20.42 -7.29
CA TRP A 76 6.25 21.74 -7.28
C TRP A 76 7.78 21.66 -7.42
N LEU A 77 8.43 20.71 -6.74
CA LEU A 77 9.87 20.45 -6.89
C LEU A 77 10.22 20.07 -8.34
N GLY A 78 9.42 19.19 -8.94
CA GLY A 78 9.56 18.81 -10.34
C GLY A 78 9.47 20.02 -11.28
N TRP A 79 8.45 20.83 -11.09
CA TRP A 79 8.23 22.05 -11.88
C TRP A 79 9.35 23.09 -11.69
N ARG A 80 9.77 23.34 -10.44
CA ARG A 80 10.75 24.37 -10.10
C ARG A 80 12.19 23.99 -10.47
N PHE A 81 12.54 22.73 -10.33
CA PHE A 81 13.90 22.23 -10.46
C PHE A 81 14.12 21.29 -11.67
N LYS A 82 13.37 21.43 -12.75
CA LYS A 82 13.48 20.56 -13.97
C LYS A 82 14.92 20.33 -14.43
N LYS A 83 15.68 21.42 -14.68
CA LYS A 83 17.04 21.36 -15.22
C LYS A 83 18.04 20.67 -14.27
N PRO A 84 18.11 21.03 -12.96
CA PRO A 84 18.96 20.31 -12.01
C PRO A 84 18.57 18.85 -11.84
N LEU A 85 17.27 18.53 -11.80
CA LEU A 85 16.78 17.18 -11.60
C LEU A 85 17.19 16.23 -12.74
N HIS A 86 17.14 16.68 -13.99
CA HIS A 86 17.65 15.92 -15.14
C HIS A 86 19.16 15.60 -15.07
N ARG A 87 19.94 16.41 -14.34
CA ARG A 87 21.40 16.21 -14.17
C ARG A 87 21.75 15.39 -12.95
N TRP A 88 20.80 15.12 -12.06
CA TRP A 88 21.07 14.44 -10.79
C TRP A 88 21.44 12.97 -10.98
N SER A 89 22.57 12.56 -10.33
CA SER A 89 23.13 11.19 -10.46
C SER A 89 22.11 10.09 -10.13
N PHE A 90 21.23 10.31 -9.16
CA PHE A 90 20.20 9.34 -8.78
C PHE A 90 19.17 9.11 -9.88
N LEU A 91 18.68 10.18 -10.52
CA LEU A 91 17.75 10.10 -11.65
C LEU A 91 18.42 9.55 -12.89
N LYS A 92 19.70 9.87 -13.12
CA LYS A 92 20.50 9.26 -14.20
C LYS A 92 20.65 7.74 -14.01
N LYS A 93 20.87 7.27 -12.79
CA LYS A 93 20.95 5.84 -12.49
C LYS A 93 19.63 5.11 -12.71
N ASN A 94 18.50 5.79 -12.51
CA ASN A 94 17.16 5.26 -12.70
C ASN A 94 16.47 5.79 -13.99
N LYS A 95 17.27 6.16 -14.99
CA LYS A 95 16.79 6.79 -16.25
C LYS A 95 15.67 5.99 -16.91
N ALA A 96 15.79 4.66 -16.96
CA ALA A 96 14.77 3.80 -17.57
C ALA A 96 13.40 3.89 -16.86
N LEU A 97 13.38 4.14 -15.54
CA LEU A 97 12.15 4.34 -14.78
C LEU A 97 11.58 5.73 -15.05
N LEU A 98 12.44 6.74 -15.10
CA LEU A 98 12.08 8.11 -15.45
C LEU A 98 11.45 8.17 -16.86
N ASP A 99 12.16 7.65 -17.86
CA ASP A 99 11.72 7.65 -19.27
C ASP A 99 10.38 6.91 -19.45
N LYS A 100 10.17 5.79 -18.72
CA LYS A 100 8.88 5.08 -18.73
C LYS A 100 7.75 5.90 -18.13
N THR A 101 8.01 6.58 -17.02
CA THR A 101 7.01 7.43 -16.36
C THR A 101 6.66 8.63 -17.23
N GLU A 102 7.66 9.24 -17.84
CA GLU A 102 7.52 10.36 -18.78
C GLU A 102 6.69 9.97 -20.00
N HIS A 103 7.04 8.86 -20.64
CA HIS A 103 6.30 8.33 -21.79
C HIS A 103 4.82 8.02 -21.45
N ALA A 104 4.59 7.38 -20.31
CA ALA A 104 3.24 7.06 -19.84
C ALA A 104 2.41 8.32 -19.52
N LEU A 105 3.03 9.36 -18.95
CA LEU A 105 2.36 10.64 -18.68
C LEU A 105 2.01 11.40 -19.97
N HIS A 106 2.85 11.32 -20.98
CA HIS A 106 2.55 11.92 -22.30
C HIS A 106 1.37 11.25 -22.98
N GLN A 107 1.26 9.92 -22.91
CA GLN A 107 0.18 9.18 -23.56
C GLN A 107 -1.15 9.27 -22.80
N HIS A 108 -1.13 9.03 -21.48
CA HIS A 108 -2.32 8.91 -20.64
C HIS A 108 -2.11 9.53 -19.26
N SER A 109 -1.99 10.85 -19.17
CA SER A 109 -1.61 11.55 -17.92
C SER A 109 -2.51 11.22 -16.74
N MET A 110 -3.84 11.25 -16.90
CA MET A 110 -4.78 10.96 -15.80
C MET A 110 -4.66 9.52 -15.30
N PHE A 111 -4.64 8.55 -16.21
CA PHE A 111 -4.52 7.13 -15.88
C PHE A 111 -3.17 6.82 -15.24
N THR A 112 -2.08 7.41 -15.76
CA THR A 112 -0.73 7.22 -15.25
C THR A 112 -0.58 7.77 -13.82
N ILE A 113 -1.15 8.93 -13.53
CA ILE A 113 -1.13 9.50 -12.18
C ILE A 113 -1.88 8.59 -11.20
N LEU A 114 -3.06 8.12 -11.59
CA LEU A 114 -3.87 7.27 -10.71
C LEU A 114 -3.22 5.90 -10.48
N VAL A 115 -2.89 5.19 -11.57
CA VAL A 115 -2.32 3.82 -11.50
C VAL A 115 -0.89 3.83 -10.97
N GLY A 116 -0.11 4.85 -11.30
CA GLY A 116 1.27 5.00 -10.83
C GLY A 116 1.41 4.99 -9.31
N ARG A 117 0.34 5.33 -8.58
CA ARG A 117 0.31 5.25 -7.10
C ARG A 117 0.32 3.83 -6.55
N PHE A 118 -0.16 2.88 -7.33
CA PHE A 118 -0.23 1.46 -6.95
C PHE A 118 0.94 0.65 -7.50
N VAL A 119 1.75 1.26 -8.37
CA VAL A 119 2.92 0.62 -8.96
C VAL A 119 4.18 1.02 -8.20
N GLY A 120 4.46 0.32 -7.09
CA GLY A 120 5.70 0.35 -6.31
C GLY A 120 6.61 1.59 -6.50
N PRO A 121 7.79 1.45 -7.12
CA PRO A 121 8.79 2.51 -7.16
C PRO A 121 8.42 3.73 -8.03
N THR A 122 7.39 3.65 -8.87
CA THR A 122 6.95 4.80 -9.69
C THR A 122 6.12 5.80 -8.91
N ARG A 123 5.50 5.37 -7.81
CA ARG A 123 4.55 6.16 -7.02
C ARG A 123 5.05 7.58 -6.66
N PRO A 124 6.19 7.74 -5.95
CA PRO A 124 6.67 9.07 -5.56
C PRO A 124 7.26 9.85 -6.74
N LEU A 125 7.61 9.18 -7.84
CA LEU A 125 8.17 9.83 -9.03
C LEU A 125 7.10 10.48 -9.90
N VAL A 126 5.89 9.91 -9.99
CA VAL A 126 4.83 10.38 -10.89
C VAL A 126 4.48 11.86 -10.67
N PRO A 127 4.23 12.36 -9.44
CA PRO A 127 3.98 13.77 -9.21
C PRO A 127 5.16 14.65 -9.62
N MET A 128 6.38 14.25 -9.30
CA MET A 128 7.58 15.01 -9.64
C MET A 128 7.78 15.08 -11.16
N VAL A 129 7.64 13.95 -11.88
CA VAL A 129 7.78 13.92 -13.34
C VAL A 129 6.67 14.72 -14.02
N ALA A 130 5.44 14.65 -13.50
CA ALA A 130 4.34 15.47 -13.99
C ALA A 130 4.67 16.98 -13.87
N GLY A 131 5.29 17.40 -12.79
CA GLY A 131 5.80 18.77 -12.62
C GLY A 131 6.94 19.10 -13.58
N MET A 132 7.89 18.18 -13.80
CA MET A 132 9.01 18.36 -14.74
C MET A 132 8.53 18.55 -16.18
N LEU A 133 7.44 17.90 -16.55
CA LEU A 133 6.82 17.97 -17.88
C LEU A 133 5.85 19.15 -18.06
N ASP A 134 5.77 20.07 -17.10
CA ASP A 134 4.82 21.18 -17.11
C ASP A 134 3.35 20.74 -17.29
N LEU A 135 3.00 19.59 -16.72
CA LEU A 135 1.61 19.13 -16.80
C LEU A 135 0.69 20.19 -16.20
N PRO A 136 -0.38 20.61 -16.89
CA PRO A 136 -1.33 21.57 -16.33
C PRO A 136 -1.88 21.08 -15.00
N VAL A 137 -1.87 21.95 -13.99
CA VAL A 137 -2.32 21.64 -12.60
C VAL A 137 -3.73 21.06 -12.61
N ALA A 138 -4.62 21.55 -13.48
CA ALA A 138 -5.98 21.02 -13.65
C ALA A 138 -6.01 19.53 -14.04
N LYS A 139 -5.07 19.07 -14.86
CA LYS A 139 -4.95 17.65 -15.23
C LYS A 139 -4.30 16.80 -14.14
N PHE A 140 -3.55 17.43 -13.23
CA PHE A 140 -2.92 16.75 -12.09
C PHE A 140 -3.86 16.62 -10.90
N ILE A 141 -4.63 17.66 -10.57
CA ILE A 141 -5.47 17.72 -9.35
C ILE A 141 -6.43 16.53 -9.24
N THR A 142 -7.27 16.32 -10.25
CA THR A 142 -8.36 15.31 -10.18
C THR A 142 -7.84 13.90 -9.94
N PRO A 143 -6.91 13.34 -10.75
CA PRO A 143 -6.39 12.00 -10.49
C PRO A 143 -5.56 11.93 -9.21
N ASN A 144 -4.95 13.04 -8.80
CA ASN A 144 -4.19 13.12 -7.56
C ASN A 144 -5.10 12.98 -6.33
N ILE A 145 -6.19 13.73 -6.27
CA ILE A 145 -7.17 13.65 -5.17
C ILE A 145 -7.78 12.25 -5.10
N ILE A 146 -8.24 11.70 -6.25
CA ILE A 146 -8.81 10.34 -6.28
C ILE A 146 -7.80 9.32 -5.78
N GLY A 147 -6.54 9.43 -6.22
CA GLY A 147 -5.49 8.55 -5.77
C GLY A 147 -5.18 8.69 -4.29
N CYS A 148 -5.18 9.91 -3.72
CA CYS A 148 -4.99 10.14 -2.29
C CYS A 148 -6.15 9.60 -1.44
N LEU A 149 -7.38 9.59 -1.96
CA LEU A 149 -8.54 9.01 -1.29
C LEU A 149 -8.45 7.48 -1.24
N LEU A 150 -8.05 6.85 -2.33
CA LEU A 150 -8.06 5.39 -2.46
C LEU A 150 -6.82 4.73 -1.83
N TRP A 151 -5.68 5.43 -1.83
CA TRP A 151 -4.41 4.83 -1.44
C TRP A 151 -4.32 4.45 0.05
N PRO A 152 -4.65 5.32 1.04
CA PRO A 152 -4.45 4.97 2.45
C PRO A 152 -5.26 3.74 2.90
N PRO A 153 -6.57 3.60 2.57
CA PRO A 153 -7.31 2.41 2.92
C PRO A 153 -6.69 1.13 2.37
N PHE A 154 -6.20 1.19 1.12
CA PHE A 154 -5.59 0.03 0.47
C PHE A 154 -4.32 -0.43 1.20
N TYR A 155 -3.50 0.52 1.69
CA TYR A 155 -2.26 0.20 2.41
C TYR A 155 -2.46 -0.09 3.89
N PHE A 156 -3.53 0.41 4.51
CA PHE A 156 -3.93 0.01 5.86
C PHE A 156 -4.50 -1.40 5.91
N LEU A 157 -5.13 -1.87 4.83
CA LEU A 157 -5.92 -3.10 4.80
C LEU A 157 -5.17 -4.33 5.35
N PRO A 158 -3.93 -4.65 4.95
CA PRO A 158 -3.20 -5.78 5.52
C PRO A 158 -3.03 -5.68 7.04
N GLY A 159 -2.73 -4.47 7.53
CA GLY A 159 -2.59 -4.20 8.96
C GLY A 159 -3.91 -4.30 9.71
N ILE A 160 -4.99 -3.74 9.16
CA ILE A 160 -6.34 -3.83 9.76
C ILE A 160 -6.74 -5.30 9.93
N LEU A 161 -6.53 -6.11 8.89
CA LEU A 161 -6.84 -7.54 8.95
C LEU A 161 -6.00 -8.26 10.02
N ALA A 162 -4.71 -7.93 10.12
CA ALA A 162 -3.83 -8.51 11.13
C ALA A 162 -4.20 -8.04 12.55
N GLY A 163 -4.45 -6.74 12.76
CA GLY A 163 -4.84 -6.16 14.04
C GLY A 163 -6.15 -6.73 14.57
N ALA A 164 -7.18 -6.76 13.72
CA ALA A 164 -8.47 -7.36 14.08
C ALA A 164 -8.36 -8.85 14.44
N ALA A 165 -7.39 -9.58 13.86
CA ALA A 165 -7.13 -10.97 14.23
C ALA A 165 -6.47 -11.11 15.63
N ILE A 166 -5.68 -10.10 16.05
CA ILE A 166 -5.07 -10.10 17.40
C ILE A 166 -6.13 -9.90 18.46
N ASP A 167 -7.16 -9.10 18.19
CA ASP A 167 -8.22 -8.71 19.11
C ASP A 167 -9.30 -9.79 19.30
N ILE A 168 -9.20 -10.92 18.60
CA ILE A 168 -10.09 -12.08 18.83
C ILE A 168 -9.86 -12.61 20.25
N PRO A 169 -10.94 -12.75 21.07
CA PRO A 169 -10.85 -13.23 22.43
C PRO A 169 -10.09 -14.56 22.53
N ALA A 170 -9.23 -14.68 23.54
CA ALA A 170 -8.44 -15.88 23.79
C ALA A 170 -9.37 -17.05 24.11
N GLY A 171 -9.42 -18.04 23.23
CA GLY A 171 -10.19 -19.27 23.35
C GLY A 171 -9.45 -20.44 22.71
N MET A 172 -9.95 -21.68 22.90
CA MET A 172 -9.27 -22.89 22.42
C MET A 172 -8.96 -22.90 20.91
N GLN A 173 -9.69 -22.16 20.07
CA GLN A 173 -9.49 -22.14 18.61
C GLN A 173 -8.92 -20.82 18.08
N SER A 174 -8.65 -19.82 18.92
CA SER A 174 -8.17 -18.51 18.47
C SER A 174 -6.78 -18.59 17.83
N GLY A 175 -5.92 -19.46 18.31
CA GLY A 175 -4.59 -19.69 17.74
C GLY A 175 -4.65 -20.31 16.34
N GLU A 176 -5.47 -21.35 16.18
CA GLU A 176 -5.66 -22.03 14.89
C GLU A 176 -6.22 -21.09 13.82
N PHE A 177 -7.21 -20.26 14.21
CA PHE A 177 -7.79 -19.26 13.31
C PHE A 177 -6.76 -18.24 12.83
N LYS A 178 -5.91 -17.71 13.73
CA LYS A 178 -4.86 -16.75 13.37
C LYS A 178 -3.85 -17.35 12.41
N TRP A 179 -3.42 -18.60 12.64
CA TRP A 179 -2.52 -19.30 11.73
C TRP A 179 -3.18 -19.61 10.39
N LEU A 180 -4.45 -19.98 10.39
CA LEU A 180 -5.22 -20.23 9.16
C LEU A 180 -5.36 -18.93 8.34
N LEU A 181 -5.66 -17.81 8.99
CA LEU A 181 -5.75 -16.50 8.36
C LEU A 181 -4.41 -16.07 7.73
N LEU A 182 -3.31 -16.21 8.49
CA LEU A 182 -1.96 -15.92 7.99
C LEU A 182 -1.61 -16.82 6.81
N ALA A 183 -1.81 -18.12 6.94
CA ALA A 183 -1.53 -19.09 5.87
C ALA A 183 -2.33 -18.77 4.61
N THR A 184 -3.63 -18.46 4.75
CA THR A 184 -4.50 -18.07 3.64
C THR A 184 -3.97 -16.83 2.93
N ALA A 185 -3.61 -15.78 3.70
CA ALA A 185 -3.05 -14.56 3.14
C ALA A 185 -1.74 -14.80 2.38
N VAL A 186 -0.84 -15.62 2.94
CA VAL A 186 0.44 -15.98 2.29
C VAL A 186 0.21 -16.76 1.00
N PHE A 187 -0.66 -17.79 1.03
CA PHE A 187 -0.93 -18.59 -0.17
C PHE A 187 -1.61 -17.79 -1.28
N LEU A 188 -2.55 -16.91 -0.94
CA LEU A 188 -3.19 -16.03 -1.93
C LEU A 188 -2.19 -15.03 -2.51
N TRP A 189 -1.30 -14.47 -1.68
CA TRP A 189 -0.27 -13.54 -2.14
C TRP A 189 0.75 -14.23 -3.05
N VAL A 190 1.27 -15.40 -2.64
CA VAL A 190 2.23 -16.19 -3.44
C VAL A 190 1.57 -16.68 -4.71
N GLY A 191 0.33 -17.17 -4.65
CA GLY A 191 -0.44 -17.61 -5.83
C GLY A 191 -0.64 -16.46 -6.83
N GLY A 192 -1.06 -15.28 -6.35
CA GLY A 192 -1.20 -14.09 -7.18
C GLY A 192 0.12 -13.64 -7.81
N TRP A 193 1.22 -13.68 -7.04
CA TRP A 193 2.56 -13.38 -7.56
C TRP A 193 3.02 -14.38 -8.62
N LEU A 194 2.76 -15.68 -8.42
CA LEU A 194 3.09 -16.72 -9.40
C LEU A 194 2.24 -16.57 -10.68
N CYS A 195 0.95 -16.27 -10.57
CA CYS A 195 0.08 -15.99 -11.71
C CYS A 195 0.60 -14.79 -12.53
N TRP A 196 0.92 -13.70 -11.85
CA TRP A 196 1.51 -12.52 -12.48
C TRP A 196 2.84 -12.82 -13.16
N ARG A 197 3.69 -13.62 -12.51
CA ARG A 197 4.98 -14.05 -13.06
C ARG A 197 4.81 -14.97 -14.26
N LEU A 198 3.86 -15.92 -14.23
CA LEU A 198 3.54 -16.79 -15.34
C LEU A 198 3.09 -16.00 -16.57
N TRP A 199 2.22 -15.00 -16.35
CA TRP A 199 1.77 -14.09 -17.41
C TRP A 199 2.91 -13.27 -18.02
N ARG A 200 3.88 -12.87 -17.20
CA ARG A 200 5.05 -12.10 -17.64
C ARG A 200 6.16 -12.97 -18.24
N SER A 201 6.25 -14.24 -17.91
CA SER A 201 7.33 -15.16 -18.33
C SER A 201 7.44 -15.34 -19.86
N GLY A 202 6.40 -14.97 -20.62
CA GLY A 202 6.44 -14.92 -22.08
C GLY A 202 7.21 -13.73 -22.69
N LYS A 203 7.64 -12.74 -21.86
CA LYS A 203 8.16 -11.43 -22.34
C LYS A 203 9.50 -11.00 -21.73
N ALA A 204 10.07 -11.71 -20.77
CA ALA A 204 11.30 -11.28 -20.09
C ALA A 204 12.25 -12.44 -19.77
N THR A 205 13.51 -12.28 -20.18
CA THR A 205 14.66 -13.08 -19.72
C THR A 205 15.21 -12.46 -18.43
N ASP A 206 14.64 -12.78 -17.28
CA ASP A 206 15.11 -12.36 -15.97
C ASP A 206 16.02 -13.42 -15.33
N ARG A 207 16.99 -13.01 -14.49
CA ARG A 207 17.90 -13.91 -13.74
C ARG A 207 17.17 -14.99 -12.94
N LEU A 208 15.94 -14.73 -12.48
CA LEU A 208 15.11 -15.69 -11.78
C LEU A 208 14.47 -16.75 -12.72
N SER A 209 14.47 -16.55 -14.05
CA SER A 209 13.99 -17.56 -15.03
C SER A 209 14.87 -18.80 -15.05
N HIS A 210 16.12 -18.70 -14.55
CA HIS A 210 17.02 -19.85 -14.40
C HIS A 210 16.59 -20.79 -13.27
N TYR A 211 16.02 -20.25 -12.17
CA TYR A 211 15.56 -21.06 -11.02
C TYR A 211 14.10 -21.51 -11.13
N LEU A 212 13.25 -20.77 -11.82
CA LEU A 212 11.84 -21.05 -12.02
C LEU A 212 11.56 -21.20 -13.52
N SER A 213 11.81 -22.41 -14.05
CA SER A 213 11.48 -22.72 -15.43
C SER A 213 9.98 -22.56 -15.69
N ARG A 214 9.61 -22.22 -16.93
CA ARG A 214 8.20 -22.06 -17.31
C ARG A 214 7.36 -23.30 -17.02
N GLY A 215 7.97 -24.51 -17.17
CA GLY A 215 7.34 -25.78 -16.82
C GLY A 215 7.04 -25.89 -15.32
N CYS A 216 7.97 -25.47 -14.45
CA CYS A 216 7.77 -25.46 -13.02
C CYS A 216 6.66 -24.48 -12.61
N LEU A 217 6.62 -23.28 -13.22
CA LEU A 217 5.58 -22.28 -12.98
C LEU A 217 4.18 -22.77 -13.39
N LEU A 218 4.06 -23.51 -14.49
CA LEU A 218 2.79 -24.06 -14.96
C LEU A 218 2.17 -25.08 -13.99
N TRP A 219 2.97 -25.81 -13.21
CA TRP A 219 2.50 -26.74 -12.19
C TRP A 219 2.35 -26.11 -10.80
N LEU A 220 3.32 -25.27 -10.39
CA LEU A 220 3.30 -24.61 -9.08
C LEU A 220 2.17 -23.59 -8.94
N THR A 221 1.87 -22.83 -10.00
CA THR A 221 0.86 -21.77 -9.93
C THR A 221 -0.54 -22.31 -9.64
N PRO A 222 -1.09 -23.30 -10.39
CA PRO A 222 -2.41 -23.84 -10.09
C PRO A 222 -2.44 -24.57 -8.75
N LEU A 223 -1.37 -25.27 -8.37
CA LEU A 223 -1.29 -25.97 -7.09
C LEU A 223 -1.38 -25.00 -5.91
N ILE A 224 -0.54 -23.98 -5.88
CA ILE A 224 -0.52 -22.97 -4.79
C ILE A 224 -1.80 -22.17 -4.78
N SER A 225 -2.33 -21.79 -5.94
CA SER A 225 -3.62 -21.10 -6.02
C SER A 225 -4.77 -21.96 -5.52
N ALA A 226 -4.79 -23.26 -5.84
CA ALA A 226 -5.80 -24.19 -5.33
C ALA A 226 -5.72 -24.34 -3.80
N ILE A 227 -4.51 -24.47 -3.23
CA ILE A 227 -4.29 -24.48 -1.78
C ILE A 227 -4.82 -23.19 -1.15
N GLY A 228 -4.52 -22.03 -1.73
CA GLY A 228 -5.01 -20.73 -1.26
C GLY A 228 -6.55 -20.64 -1.28
N VAL A 229 -7.18 -21.14 -2.34
CA VAL A 229 -8.66 -21.17 -2.44
C VAL A 229 -9.26 -22.13 -1.41
N VAL A 230 -8.68 -23.32 -1.22
CA VAL A 230 -9.15 -24.25 -0.18
C VAL A 230 -8.99 -23.64 1.20
N ALA A 231 -7.84 -23.05 1.51
CA ALA A 231 -7.60 -22.36 2.77
C ALA A 231 -8.62 -21.22 3.01
N LEU A 232 -8.95 -20.45 1.96
CA LEU A 232 -9.97 -19.40 2.00
C LEU A 232 -11.37 -19.97 2.31
N VAL A 233 -11.75 -21.07 1.68
CA VAL A 233 -13.05 -21.74 1.93
C VAL A 233 -13.10 -22.25 3.39
N VAL A 234 -12.03 -22.86 3.88
CA VAL A 234 -11.94 -23.32 5.29
C VAL A 234 -12.03 -22.15 6.25
N LEU A 235 -11.34 -21.04 5.95
CA LEU A 235 -11.36 -19.80 6.74
C LEU A 235 -12.79 -19.20 6.81
N ILE A 236 -13.49 -19.12 5.67
CA ILE A 236 -14.86 -18.57 5.62
C ILE A 236 -15.84 -19.45 6.42
N ARG A 237 -15.62 -20.75 6.45
CA ARG A 237 -16.46 -21.70 7.21
C ARG A 237 -16.06 -21.84 8.69
N HIS A 238 -14.99 -21.18 9.10
CA HIS A 238 -14.49 -21.29 10.47
C HIS A 238 -15.48 -20.64 11.47
N PRO A 239 -15.73 -21.25 12.65
CA PRO A 239 -16.68 -20.73 13.65
C PRO A 239 -16.38 -19.30 14.13
N LEU A 240 -15.12 -18.89 14.12
CA LEU A 240 -14.70 -17.54 14.53
C LEU A 240 -14.83 -16.49 13.42
N MET A 241 -15.17 -16.88 12.19
CA MET A 241 -15.29 -15.93 11.06
C MET A 241 -16.37 -14.86 11.29
N PRO A 242 -17.57 -15.17 11.83
CA PRO A 242 -18.56 -14.14 12.16
C PRO A 242 -18.06 -13.12 13.17
N VAL A 243 -17.37 -13.58 14.23
CA VAL A 243 -16.78 -12.70 15.27
C VAL A 243 -15.73 -11.78 14.65
N TYR A 244 -14.88 -12.32 13.78
CA TYR A 244 -13.87 -11.56 13.07
C TYR A 244 -14.48 -10.49 12.16
N ILE A 245 -15.54 -10.84 11.42
CA ILE A 245 -16.27 -9.89 10.57
C ILE A 245 -16.93 -8.79 11.42
N ASP A 246 -17.47 -9.11 12.59
CA ASP A 246 -18.07 -8.12 13.48
C ASP A 246 -17.04 -7.15 14.06
N ILE A 247 -15.82 -7.64 14.39
CA ILE A 247 -14.69 -6.77 14.76
C ILE A 247 -14.34 -5.83 13.60
N LEU A 248 -14.19 -6.36 12.38
CA LEU A 248 -13.90 -5.53 11.21
C LEU A 248 -14.98 -4.49 10.92
N ARG A 249 -16.25 -4.84 11.09
CA ARG A 249 -17.37 -3.90 10.93
C ARG A 249 -17.31 -2.78 11.96
N LYS A 250 -17.02 -3.09 13.22
CA LYS A 250 -16.83 -2.08 14.28
C LYS A 250 -15.67 -1.15 13.98
N VAL A 251 -14.55 -1.68 13.48
CA VAL A 251 -13.36 -0.89 13.11
C VAL A 251 -13.67 0.11 11.99
N VAL A 252 -14.48 -0.28 11.01
CA VAL A 252 -14.83 0.58 9.86
C VAL A 252 -16.08 1.42 10.15
N GLY A 253 -17.00 0.93 10.97
CA GLY A 253 -18.24 1.62 11.31
C GLY A 253 -18.10 2.75 12.35
N GLY A 254 -16.96 2.82 13.05
CA GLY A 254 -16.57 3.85 14.02
C GLY A 254 -17.25 3.65 15.35
#